data_46043d289791a50065a1376b17fc08f4
#
_entry.id   46043d289791a50065a1376b17fc08f4
#
_cell.length_a   1.000
_cell.length_b   1.000
_cell.length_c   1.000
_cell.angle_alpha   90.00
_cell.angle_beta   90.00
_cell.angle_gamma   90.00
#
_symmetry.space_group_name_H-M   'P 1'
#
loop_
_entity.id
_entity.type
_entity.pdbx_description
1 polymer ?
#
loop_
_entity_poly.entity_id
_entity_poly.type
_entity_poly.pdbx_seq_one_letter_code
_entity_poly.pdbx_strand_id
1 'polypeptide(L)'
;MKDLLCDISAFRYWRLPPQVRALCPPLPRPEEDWQRYGLVRNPTAAVVLGFPLYTLVRTRNKRTCPASIRQRLFLGELPRESVLETEHGFLITSPLLTAFIMSRHLTDLQLLLVLAEMCGLFAVCALPAALEAELTRAIDSGAISTTFGWVRCPSEDGAASNLWRRDALVLGRDLDRFCSDICGMRYGNRFMAVSQLVPLGAASPFEVEAYLLLGLPRALGGEGFCGIELNVEVTLSTSARAIVGKSRVYIDLLLSSPDGRRQVAIECQGKASHGRAGDGLRDADRMTALQAMGYDVLLLTHRQISDEGRFRAIVKAVCRMLDAEYRDKSSDEQRAETL
;
A
#
# COMPACT_ATOMS: atom_id res chain seq x y z
N MET A 1 -21.16 25.16 1.79
CA MET A 1 -20.20 24.20 2.34
C MET A 1 -19.36 23.74 1.17
N LYS A 2 -18.03 23.95 1.19
CA LYS A 2 -17.11 23.49 0.14
C LYS A 2 -17.36 22.01 -0.08
N ASP A 3 -17.39 21.57 -1.34
CA ASP A 3 -17.56 20.15 -1.64
C ASP A 3 -16.28 19.39 -1.24
N LEU A 4 -16.50 18.30 -0.55
CA LEU A 4 -15.45 17.46 0.00
C LEU A 4 -15.27 16.24 -0.90
N LEU A 5 -14.13 16.13 -1.56
CA LEU A 5 -13.78 14.94 -2.33
C LEU A 5 -13.60 13.73 -1.42
N CYS A 6 -14.10 12.59 -1.86
CA CYS A 6 -14.05 11.36 -1.08
C CYS A 6 -13.94 10.12 -1.98
N ASP A 7 -13.97 8.93 -1.37
CA ASP A 7 -14.05 7.65 -2.06
C ASP A 7 -12.93 7.48 -3.10
N ILE A 8 -13.22 6.90 -4.27
CA ILE A 8 -12.23 6.63 -5.33
C ILE A 8 -11.50 7.88 -5.79
N SER A 9 -12.16 9.06 -5.87
CA SER A 9 -11.49 10.31 -6.26
C SER A 9 -10.43 10.73 -5.26
N ALA A 10 -10.73 10.63 -3.96
CA ALA A 10 -9.75 10.90 -2.91
C ALA A 10 -8.64 9.84 -2.90
N PHE A 11 -8.98 8.57 -3.07
CA PHE A 11 -7.99 7.49 -3.13
C PHE A 11 -7.00 7.69 -4.28
N ARG A 12 -7.47 8.06 -5.49
CA ARG A 12 -6.60 8.37 -6.62
C ARG A 12 -5.66 9.53 -6.32
N TYR A 13 -6.17 10.59 -5.70
CA TYR A 13 -5.35 11.73 -5.29
C TYR A 13 -4.22 11.31 -4.34
N TRP A 14 -4.52 10.48 -3.34
CA TRP A 14 -3.54 9.99 -2.38
C TRP A 14 -2.48 9.08 -2.97
N ARG A 15 -2.75 8.46 -4.11
CA ARG A 15 -1.82 7.61 -4.87
C ARG A 15 -0.97 8.38 -5.86
N LEU A 16 -1.29 9.65 -6.12
CA LEU A 16 -0.59 10.43 -7.11
C LEU A 16 0.71 11.02 -6.54
N PRO A 17 1.88 10.76 -7.17
CA PRO A 17 3.14 11.31 -6.70
C PRO A 17 3.13 12.84 -6.65
N PRO A 18 3.74 13.48 -5.62
CA PRO A 18 3.81 14.94 -5.51
C PRO A 18 4.40 15.63 -6.75
N GLN A 19 5.44 15.03 -7.35
CA GLN A 19 6.04 15.55 -8.58
C GLN A 19 5.07 15.54 -9.78
N VAL A 20 4.16 14.58 -9.83
CA VAL A 20 3.10 14.53 -10.85
C VAL A 20 2.03 15.57 -10.56
N ARG A 21 1.66 15.75 -9.28
CA ARG A 21 0.72 16.81 -8.87
C ARG A 21 1.27 18.20 -9.19
N ALA A 22 2.58 18.40 -9.02
CA ALA A 22 3.23 19.67 -9.34
C ALA A 22 3.19 20.05 -10.85
N LEU A 23 3.09 19.04 -11.74
CA LEU A 23 2.89 19.28 -13.18
C LEU A 23 1.43 19.63 -13.53
N CYS A 24 0.50 19.30 -12.66
CA CYS A 24 -0.90 19.55 -12.91
C CYS A 24 -1.19 21.06 -12.72
N PRO A 25 -1.81 21.73 -13.70
CA PRO A 25 -2.23 23.11 -13.51
C PRO A 25 -3.21 23.20 -12.33
N PRO A 26 -3.29 24.37 -11.66
CA PRO A 26 -4.22 24.59 -10.57
C PRO A 26 -5.64 24.18 -10.99
N LEU A 27 -6.27 23.36 -10.16
CA LEU A 27 -7.66 22.99 -10.39
C LEU A 27 -8.56 24.19 -10.07
N PRO A 28 -9.69 24.35 -10.75
CA PRO A 28 -10.64 25.44 -10.46
C PRO A 28 -11.04 25.44 -8.98
N ARG A 29 -11.04 26.62 -8.35
CA ARG A 29 -11.38 26.74 -6.93
C ARG A 29 -12.84 26.35 -6.69
N PRO A 30 -13.16 25.66 -5.58
CA PRO A 30 -14.52 25.20 -5.28
C PRO A 30 -15.58 26.30 -5.13
N GLU A 31 -15.16 27.54 -5.01
CA GLU A 31 -16.06 28.69 -4.80
C GLU A 31 -16.82 29.11 -6.07
N GLU A 32 -16.33 28.68 -7.24
CA GLU A 32 -16.89 29.06 -8.54
C GLU A 32 -17.61 27.86 -9.17
N ASP A 33 -18.78 27.50 -8.76
CA ASP A 33 -19.71 26.53 -9.40
C ASP A 33 -19.03 25.27 -10.04
N TRP A 34 -17.88 24.84 -9.49
CA TRP A 34 -17.08 23.73 -10.01
C TRP A 34 -17.88 22.42 -10.11
N GLN A 35 -18.88 22.26 -9.26
CA GLN A 35 -19.81 21.14 -9.30
C GLN A 35 -20.47 20.96 -10.67
N ARG A 36 -20.64 22.03 -11.42
CA ARG A 36 -21.42 21.98 -12.64
C ARG A 36 -20.61 21.97 -13.92
N TYR A 37 -19.48 22.69 -14.01
CA TYR A 37 -18.83 22.87 -15.32
C TYR A 37 -17.30 22.90 -15.33
N GLY A 38 -16.64 23.34 -14.26
CA GLY A 38 -15.21 23.57 -14.26
C GLY A 38 -14.39 22.28 -14.17
N LEU A 39 -14.54 21.56 -13.08
CA LEU A 39 -13.72 20.37 -12.80
C LEU A 39 -14.04 19.21 -13.76
N VAL A 40 -15.30 19.03 -14.11
CA VAL A 40 -15.77 17.97 -15.02
C VAL A 40 -15.19 18.11 -16.43
N ARG A 41 -14.91 19.36 -16.86
CA ARG A 41 -14.31 19.67 -18.17
C ARG A 41 -12.79 19.83 -18.12
N ASN A 42 -12.20 19.81 -16.92
CA ASN A 42 -10.77 19.99 -16.75
C ASN A 42 -10.05 18.68 -17.03
N PRO A 43 -9.16 18.58 -18.04
CA PRO A 43 -8.42 17.36 -18.35
C PRO A 43 -7.52 16.91 -17.20
N THR A 44 -6.97 17.85 -16.43
CA THR A 44 -6.15 17.57 -15.25
C THR A 44 -6.96 16.90 -14.16
N ALA A 45 -8.18 17.37 -13.89
CA ALA A 45 -9.07 16.72 -12.92
C ALA A 45 -9.41 15.28 -13.32
N ALA A 46 -9.55 15.00 -14.62
CA ALA A 46 -9.77 13.65 -15.12
C ALA A 46 -8.60 12.72 -14.77
N VAL A 47 -7.36 13.20 -14.90
CA VAL A 47 -6.14 12.45 -14.59
C VAL A 47 -5.97 12.28 -13.08
N VAL A 48 -6.06 13.37 -12.33
CA VAL A 48 -5.77 13.42 -10.89
C VAL A 48 -6.85 12.72 -10.06
N LEU A 49 -8.13 12.97 -10.38
CA LEU A 49 -9.27 12.52 -9.57
C LEU A 49 -10.07 11.39 -10.22
N GLY A 50 -10.01 11.30 -11.54
CA GLY A 50 -10.83 10.40 -12.35
C GLY A 50 -12.31 10.79 -12.37
N PHE A 51 -13.08 10.23 -13.31
CA PHE A 51 -14.51 10.42 -13.40
C PHE A 51 -15.27 9.09 -13.24
N PRO A 52 -16.51 9.12 -12.70
CA PRO A 52 -17.17 10.27 -12.06
C PRO A 52 -16.44 10.74 -10.80
N LEU A 53 -16.57 12.05 -10.48
CA LEU A 53 -16.04 12.59 -9.24
C LEU A 53 -16.90 12.14 -8.05
N TYR A 54 -16.25 11.71 -6.98
CA TYR A 54 -16.92 11.32 -5.74
C TYR A 54 -16.81 12.42 -4.71
N THR A 55 -17.98 12.93 -4.26
CA THR A 55 -18.08 14.00 -3.26
C THR A 55 -18.88 13.56 -2.04
N LEU A 56 -18.51 14.05 -0.87
CA LEU A 56 -19.21 13.79 0.39
C LEU A 56 -20.29 14.82 0.64
N VAL A 57 -21.50 14.37 0.94
CA VAL A 57 -22.63 15.21 1.35
C VAL A 57 -23.11 14.83 2.74
N ARG A 58 -23.54 15.86 3.51
CA ARG A 58 -23.98 15.73 4.90
C ARG A 58 -25.51 15.69 5.06
N THR A 59 -26.25 15.96 4.00
CA THR A 59 -27.72 16.03 4.02
C THR A 59 -28.32 15.28 2.84
N ARG A 60 -29.51 14.70 3.03
CA ARG A 60 -30.20 13.94 1.96
C ARG A 60 -30.70 14.80 0.81
N ASN A 61 -30.98 16.04 1.07
CA ASN A 61 -31.66 16.96 0.11
C ASN A 61 -30.69 17.52 -0.96
N LYS A 62 -29.40 17.26 -0.89
CA LYS A 62 -28.38 17.72 -1.85
C LYS A 62 -27.90 16.64 -2.83
N ARG A 63 -28.74 15.64 -3.12
CA ARG A 63 -28.38 14.49 -3.96
C ARG A 63 -28.59 14.66 -5.46
N THR A 64 -29.03 15.80 -5.92
CA THR A 64 -29.18 16.05 -7.36
C THR A 64 -27.84 16.41 -7.95
N CYS A 65 -27.25 15.51 -8.75
CA CYS A 65 -25.99 15.76 -9.42
C CYS A 65 -25.96 15.14 -10.81
N PRO A 66 -25.20 15.72 -11.74
CA PRO A 66 -24.97 15.15 -13.06
C PRO A 66 -24.31 13.78 -12.99
N ALA A 67 -24.40 13.01 -14.07
CA ALA A 67 -23.81 11.66 -14.14
C ALA A 67 -22.28 11.64 -13.89
N SER A 68 -21.62 12.77 -14.11
CA SER A 68 -20.18 12.98 -13.85
C SER A 68 -19.80 13.13 -12.37
N ILE A 69 -20.80 13.24 -11.46
CA ILE A 69 -20.59 13.35 -10.01
C ILE A 69 -21.36 12.24 -9.30
N ARG A 70 -20.72 11.58 -8.36
CA ARG A 70 -21.33 10.58 -7.46
C ARG A 70 -21.23 11.05 -6.03
N GLN A 71 -22.37 11.29 -5.39
CA GLN A 71 -22.40 11.75 -4.01
C GLN A 71 -22.45 10.59 -3.03
N ARG A 72 -21.60 10.67 -2.02
CA ARG A 72 -21.59 9.77 -0.86
C ARG A 72 -22.21 10.50 0.35
N LEU A 73 -23.27 9.94 0.89
CA LEU A 73 -23.90 10.48 2.08
C LEU A 73 -23.18 9.99 3.33
N PHE A 74 -22.75 10.91 4.18
CA PHE A 74 -22.20 10.64 5.49
C PHE A 74 -23.03 11.40 6.55
N LEU A 75 -23.77 10.66 7.36
CA LEU A 75 -24.58 11.21 8.45
C LEU A 75 -23.80 11.11 9.76
N GLY A 76 -23.99 12.06 10.65
CA GLY A 76 -23.28 12.13 11.92
C GLY A 76 -22.02 13.01 11.87
N GLU A 77 -21.23 13.00 12.91
CA GLU A 77 -19.98 13.75 13.00
C GLU A 77 -18.88 13.05 12.20
N LEU A 78 -18.02 13.84 11.57
CA LEU A 78 -16.83 13.30 10.93
C LEU A 78 -15.77 13.00 11.99
N PRO A 79 -14.99 11.92 11.84
CA PRO A 79 -13.83 11.66 12.69
C PRO A 79 -12.89 12.87 12.72
N ARG A 80 -12.14 13.00 13.79
CA ARG A 80 -11.18 14.11 13.96
C ARG A 80 -10.14 14.09 12.84
N GLU A 81 -9.70 15.27 12.41
CA GLU A 81 -8.64 15.45 11.41
C GLU A 81 -8.89 14.69 10.09
N SER A 82 -10.16 14.38 9.79
CA SER A 82 -10.53 13.55 8.63
C SER A 82 -10.80 14.35 7.35
N VAL A 83 -10.69 15.68 7.39
CA VAL A 83 -10.84 16.59 6.25
C VAL A 83 -9.57 17.40 6.11
N LEU A 84 -8.95 17.35 4.95
CA LEU A 84 -7.71 18.04 4.63
C LEU A 84 -7.91 18.99 3.46
N GLU A 85 -7.16 20.09 3.44
CA GLU A 85 -7.06 20.97 2.28
C GLU A 85 -5.86 20.57 1.44
N THR A 86 -6.04 20.46 0.13
CA THR A 86 -4.98 20.10 -0.79
C THR A 86 -4.21 21.32 -1.27
N GLU A 87 -3.02 21.08 -1.83
CA GLU A 87 -2.20 22.12 -2.49
C GLU A 87 -2.94 22.83 -3.65
N HIS A 88 -3.98 22.19 -4.19
CA HIS A 88 -4.82 22.77 -5.24
C HIS A 88 -6.05 23.52 -4.69
N GLY A 89 -6.17 23.68 -3.37
CA GLY A 89 -7.19 24.49 -2.69
C GLY A 89 -8.57 23.85 -2.57
N PHE A 90 -8.74 22.55 -2.79
CA PHE A 90 -9.99 21.84 -2.52
C PHE A 90 -9.90 20.97 -1.27
N LEU A 91 -11.06 20.68 -0.68
CA LEU A 91 -11.16 19.80 0.48
C LEU A 91 -11.22 18.32 0.04
N ILE A 92 -10.53 17.48 0.79
CA ILE A 92 -10.47 16.05 0.55
C ILE A 92 -10.57 15.27 1.87
N THR A 93 -11.18 14.09 1.83
CA THR A 93 -11.16 13.19 2.98
C THR A 93 -9.73 12.67 3.23
N SER A 94 -9.34 12.59 4.50
CA SER A 94 -8.07 11.96 4.89
C SER A 94 -7.97 10.54 4.33
N PRO A 95 -6.76 9.95 4.23
CA PRO A 95 -6.60 8.58 3.76
C PRO A 95 -7.50 7.58 4.49
N LEU A 96 -7.61 7.67 5.83
CA LEU A 96 -8.44 6.78 6.64
C LEU A 96 -9.93 6.98 6.42
N LEU A 97 -10.42 8.23 6.39
CA LEU A 97 -11.83 8.48 6.09
C LEU A 97 -12.16 8.06 4.65
N THR A 98 -11.23 8.22 3.71
CA THR A 98 -11.37 7.72 2.33
C THR A 98 -11.59 6.21 2.32
N ALA A 99 -10.72 5.43 2.97
CA ALA A 99 -10.85 3.98 3.07
C ALA A 99 -12.14 3.57 3.79
N PHE A 100 -12.52 4.28 4.86
CA PHE A 100 -13.76 4.02 5.59
C PHE A 100 -15.02 4.24 4.72
N ILE A 101 -15.04 5.30 3.91
CA ILE A 101 -16.13 5.52 2.96
C ILE A 101 -16.16 4.41 1.89
N MET A 102 -15.00 4.01 1.37
CA MET A 102 -14.86 2.94 0.38
C MET A 102 -15.27 1.57 0.96
N SER A 103 -15.10 1.34 2.26
CA SER A 103 -15.46 0.06 2.91
C SER A 103 -16.94 -0.34 2.73
N ARG A 104 -17.80 0.63 2.40
CA ARG A 104 -19.23 0.39 2.18
C ARG A 104 -19.55 -0.43 0.93
N HIS A 105 -18.61 -0.53 -0.02
CA HIS A 105 -18.81 -1.20 -1.30
C HIS A 105 -17.61 -2.05 -1.74
N LEU A 106 -16.52 -2.06 -0.98
CA LEU A 106 -15.40 -2.96 -1.18
C LEU A 106 -15.64 -4.28 -0.46
N THR A 107 -15.06 -5.37 -0.97
CA THR A 107 -14.89 -6.61 -0.20
C THR A 107 -13.86 -6.39 0.91
N ASP A 108 -13.76 -7.34 1.88
CA ASP A 108 -12.77 -7.22 2.95
C ASP A 108 -11.33 -7.26 2.41
N LEU A 109 -11.07 -8.11 1.43
CA LEU A 109 -9.77 -8.16 0.77
C LEU A 109 -9.45 -6.87 0.02
N GLN A 110 -10.40 -6.30 -0.72
CA GLN A 110 -10.19 -5.02 -1.40
C GLN A 110 -9.92 -3.88 -0.41
N LEU A 111 -10.64 -3.83 0.71
CA LEU A 111 -10.41 -2.86 1.77
C LEU A 111 -9.03 -3.06 2.41
N LEU A 112 -8.64 -4.29 2.66
CA LEU A 112 -7.33 -4.66 3.20
C LEU A 112 -6.20 -4.17 2.27
N LEU A 113 -6.32 -4.39 0.95
CA LEU A 113 -5.33 -3.91 -0.02
C LEU A 113 -5.26 -2.37 -0.08
N VAL A 114 -6.40 -1.68 0.01
CA VAL A 114 -6.44 -0.20 0.10
C VAL A 114 -5.69 0.28 1.35
N LEU A 115 -5.98 -0.32 2.50
CA LEU A 115 -5.32 0.03 3.76
C LEU A 115 -3.82 -0.34 3.74
N ALA A 116 -3.47 -1.49 3.18
CA ALA A 116 -2.08 -1.92 3.03
C ALA A 116 -1.26 -0.92 2.21
N GLU A 117 -1.82 -0.39 1.12
CA GLU A 117 -1.15 0.66 0.35
C GLU A 117 -1.06 1.99 1.13
N MET A 118 -2.10 2.40 1.86
CA MET A 118 -2.06 3.64 2.65
C MET A 118 -1.09 3.58 3.83
N CYS A 119 -0.96 2.41 4.46
CA CYS A 119 -0.06 2.16 5.59
C CYS A 119 1.33 1.68 5.14
N GLY A 120 1.50 1.37 3.85
CA GLY A 120 2.75 0.89 3.27
C GLY A 120 3.68 2.02 2.84
N LEU A 121 4.91 1.66 2.54
CA LEU A 121 5.99 2.53 2.05
C LEU A 121 6.00 2.64 0.52
N PHE A 122 4.89 2.34 -0.12
CA PHE A 122 4.74 2.34 -1.58
C PHE A 122 3.41 2.95 -2.03
N ALA A 123 3.32 3.24 -3.31
CA ALA A 123 2.08 3.51 -4.03
C ALA A 123 2.13 2.88 -5.42
N VAL A 124 0.99 2.41 -5.92
CA VAL A 124 0.88 1.91 -7.30
C VAL A 124 0.14 2.94 -8.13
N CYS A 125 0.86 3.67 -8.97
CA CYS A 125 0.32 4.74 -9.80
C CYS A 125 0.78 4.59 -11.25
N ALA A 126 -0.14 4.15 -12.12
CA ALA A 126 0.06 4.16 -13.55
C ALA A 126 -0.24 5.57 -14.11
N LEU A 127 0.70 6.15 -14.80
CA LEU A 127 0.51 7.46 -15.43
C LEU A 127 0.06 7.28 -16.90
N PRO A 128 -0.86 8.13 -17.39
CA PRO A 128 -1.13 8.22 -18.82
C PRO A 128 0.14 8.60 -19.59
N ALA A 129 0.33 8.06 -20.80
CA ALA A 129 1.55 8.27 -21.59
C ALA A 129 1.92 9.75 -21.80
N ALA A 130 0.93 10.62 -21.97
CA ALA A 130 1.16 12.06 -22.13
C ALA A 130 1.76 12.69 -20.86
N LEU A 131 1.27 12.31 -19.68
CA LEU A 131 1.74 12.81 -18.38
C LEU A 131 3.11 12.20 -18.04
N GLU A 132 3.34 10.96 -18.43
CA GLU A 132 4.64 10.29 -18.33
C GLU A 132 5.71 11.06 -19.12
N ALA A 133 5.44 11.39 -20.38
CA ALA A 133 6.34 12.15 -21.23
C ALA A 133 6.57 13.57 -20.69
N GLU A 134 5.58 14.19 -20.07
CA GLU A 134 5.71 15.50 -19.44
C GLU A 134 6.57 15.44 -18.18
N LEU A 135 6.38 14.43 -17.33
CA LEU A 135 7.21 14.20 -16.14
C LEU A 135 8.67 13.98 -16.54
N THR A 136 8.93 13.14 -17.54
CA THR A 136 10.28 12.90 -18.05
C THR A 136 10.94 14.19 -18.53
N ARG A 137 10.26 14.98 -19.35
CA ARG A 137 10.76 16.28 -19.82
C ARG A 137 11.03 17.27 -18.69
N ALA A 138 10.18 17.31 -17.67
CA ALA A 138 10.35 18.18 -16.51
C ALA A 138 11.55 17.78 -15.66
N ILE A 139 11.83 16.49 -15.54
CA ILE A 139 13.02 15.96 -14.85
C ILE A 139 14.28 16.25 -15.67
N ASP A 140 14.28 15.96 -16.96
CA ASP A 140 15.43 16.15 -17.86
C ASP A 140 15.82 17.62 -17.98
N SER A 141 14.85 18.53 -17.96
CA SER A 141 15.08 19.98 -17.97
C SER A 141 15.48 20.57 -16.60
N GLY A 142 15.43 19.76 -15.52
CA GLY A 142 15.67 20.21 -14.16
C GLY A 142 14.51 21.04 -13.55
N ALA A 143 13.36 21.14 -14.22
CA ALA A 143 12.19 21.82 -13.68
C ALA A 143 11.61 21.10 -12.45
N ILE A 144 11.77 19.77 -12.39
CA ILE A 144 11.48 18.93 -11.22
C ILE A 144 12.75 18.18 -10.84
N SER A 145 13.18 18.35 -9.58
CA SER A 145 14.33 17.60 -9.04
C SER A 145 14.00 16.12 -8.92
N THR A 146 14.97 15.26 -9.25
CA THR A 146 14.85 13.79 -9.04
C THR A 146 14.74 13.39 -7.57
N THR A 147 15.10 14.28 -6.65
CA THR A 147 14.97 14.09 -5.19
C THR A 147 13.66 14.66 -4.63
N PHE A 148 12.86 15.32 -5.46
CA PHE A 148 11.55 15.86 -5.06
C PHE A 148 10.48 14.77 -5.12
N GLY A 149 9.69 14.67 -4.06
CA GLY A 149 8.55 13.78 -3.99
C GLY A 149 8.94 12.31 -3.75
N TRP A 150 8.20 11.40 -4.40
CA TRP A 150 8.41 9.97 -4.22
C TRP A 150 9.46 9.43 -5.19
N VAL A 151 10.08 8.31 -4.82
CA VAL A 151 11.08 7.64 -5.67
C VAL A 151 10.39 6.57 -6.52
N ARG A 152 10.52 6.68 -7.83
CA ARG A 152 9.98 5.67 -8.74
C ARG A 152 10.88 4.44 -8.78
N CYS A 153 10.29 3.26 -8.62
CA CYS A 153 11.02 2.00 -8.75
C CYS A 153 11.18 1.64 -10.24
N PRO A 154 12.35 1.14 -10.67
CA PRO A 154 12.51 0.62 -12.03
C PRO A 154 11.76 -0.69 -12.20
N SER A 155 11.41 -1.05 -13.44
CA SER A 155 10.97 -2.38 -13.85
C SER A 155 12.18 -3.29 -14.17
N GLU A 156 11.94 -4.56 -14.50
CA GLU A 156 13.00 -5.55 -14.81
C GLU A 156 13.90 -5.13 -15.98
N ASP A 157 13.33 -4.50 -16.99
CA ASP A 157 14.04 -3.97 -18.17
C ASP A 157 14.69 -2.60 -17.92
N GLY A 158 14.63 -2.10 -16.67
CA GLY A 158 15.14 -0.79 -16.31
C GLY A 158 14.23 0.38 -16.71
N ALA A 159 13.08 0.10 -17.33
CA ALA A 159 12.08 1.12 -17.63
C ALA A 159 11.38 1.60 -16.34
N ALA A 160 10.63 2.69 -16.45
CA ALA A 160 9.86 3.22 -15.34
C ALA A 160 8.65 2.31 -15.03
N SER A 161 8.56 1.82 -13.81
CA SER A 161 7.40 1.02 -13.36
C SER A 161 6.27 1.90 -12.83
N ASN A 162 5.12 1.28 -12.52
CA ASN A 162 4.01 1.94 -11.83
C ASN A 162 4.19 1.97 -10.30
N LEU A 163 5.29 1.44 -9.79
CA LEU A 163 5.59 1.35 -8.37
C LEU A 163 6.42 2.56 -7.92
N TRP A 164 5.96 3.21 -6.86
CA TRP A 164 6.61 4.37 -6.25
C TRP A 164 6.90 4.07 -4.79
N ARG A 165 8.09 4.39 -4.34
CA ARG A 165 8.47 4.36 -2.93
C ARG A 165 8.16 5.70 -2.28
N ARG A 166 7.55 5.66 -1.10
CA ARG A 166 7.19 6.82 -0.30
C ARG A 166 7.11 6.46 1.18
N ASP A 167 7.01 7.44 2.04
CA ASP A 167 6.64 7.22 3.43
C ASP A 167 5.15 6.82 3.54
N ALA A 168 4.80 6.09 4.59
CA ALA A 168 3.42 5.72 4.84
C ALA A 168 2.52 6.96 4.98
N LEU A 169 1.35 6.94 4.34
CA LEU A 169 0.35 8.01 4.52
C LEU A 169 -0.37 7.90 5.87
N VAL A 170 -0.38 6.69 6.43
CA VAL A 170 -1.05 6.35 7.68
C VAL A 170 -0.10 5.51 8.53
N LEU A 171 0.16 5.93 9.75
CA LEU A 171 0.90 5.14 10.72
C LEU A 171 -0.07 4.26 11.52
N GLY A 172 0.41 3.14 12.08
CA GLY A 172 -0.41 2.24 12.90
C GLY A 172 -1.17 2.95 14.00
N ARG A 173 -0.50 3.88 14.72
CA ARG A 173 -1.13 4.71 15.78
C ARG A 173 -2.29 5.59 15.27
N ASP A 174 -2.23 6.04 14.02
CA ASP A 174 -3.28 6.86 13.43
C ASP A 174 -4.47 5.98 13.01
N LEU A 175 -4.19 4.77 12.55
CA LEU A 175 -5.19 3.75 12.28
C LEU A 175 -5.96 3.36 13.55
N ASP A 176 -5.25 3.11 14.66
CA ASP A 176 -5.86 2.76 15.96
C ASP A 176 -6.74 3.90 16.50
N ARG A 177 -6.25 5.15 16.41
CA ARG A 177 -7.02 6.33 16.80
C ARG A 177 -8.29 6.46 15.97
N PHE A 178 -8.16 6.32 14.66
CA PHE A 178 -9.30 6.41 13.75
C PHE A 178 -10.34 5.29 14.03
N CYS A 179 -9.89 4.07 14.29
CA CYS A 179 -10.76 2.96 14.69
C CYS A 179 -11.56 3.30 15.95
N SER A 180 -10.93 3.98 16.91
CA SER A 180 -11.62 4.44 18.12
C SER A 180 -12.68 5.52 17.80
N ASP A 181 -12.38 6.45 16.89
CA ASP A 181 -13.30 7.51 16.49
C ASP A 181 -14.55 7.00 15.72
N ILE A 182 -14.41 5.89 14.99
CA ILE A 182 -15.52 5.27 14.22
C ILE A 182 -16.27 4.19 14.99
N CYS A 183 -15.91 3.93 16.24
CA CYS A 183 -16.59 2.97 17.09
C CYS A 183 -18.09 3.29 17.19
N GLY A 184 -18.94 2.29 16.99
CA GLY A 184 -20.41 2.46 16.95
C GLY A 184 -20.97 3.04 15.65
N MET A 185 -20.13 3.49 14.71
CA MET A 185 -20.60 3.91 13.39
C MET A 185 -20.98 2.68 12.52
N ARG A 186 -21.94 2.87 11.61
CA ARG A 186 -22.27 1.85 10.62
C ARG A 186 -21.02 1.48 9.80
N TYR A 187 -20.70 0.20 9.68
CA TYR A 187 -19.49 -0.38 9.10
C TYR A 187 -18.22 -0.23 9.96
N GLY A 188 -18.27 0.42 11.14
CA GLY A 188 -17.11 0.60 12.02
C GLY A 188 -16.50 -0.73 12.45
N ASN A 189 -17.32 -1.66 12.97
CA ASN A 189 -16.84 -2.99 13.41
C ASN A 189 -16.16 -3.77 12.28
N ARG A 190 -16.72 -3.72 11.07
CA ARG A 190 -16.12 -4.36 9.89
C ARG A 190 -14.78 -3.74 9.53
N PHE A 191 -14.71 -2.40 9.50
CA PHE A 191 -13.47 -1.68 9.22
C PHE A 191 -12.39 -2.02 10.26
N MET A 192 -12.74 -2.01 11.56
CA MET A 192 -11.82 -2.38 12.65
C MET A 192 -11.31 -3.82 12.51
N ALA A 193 -12.18 -4.78 12.17
CA ALA A 193 -11.76 -6.16 11.96
C ALA A 193 -10.75 -6.29 10.82
N VAL A 194 -10.97 -5.60 9.69
CA VAL A 194 -10.04 -5.60 8.55
C VAL A 194 -8.75 -4.85 8.90
N SER A 195 -8.82 -3.74 9.64
CA SER A 195 -7.65 -2.96 10.00
C SER A 195 -6.63 -3.73 10.85
N GLN A 196 -7.09 -4.70 11.63
CA GLN A 196 -6.21 -5.57 12.44
C GLN A 196 -5.36 -6.54 11.59
N LEU A 197 -5.72 -6.74 10.33
CA LEU A 197 -5.04 -7.63 9.39
C LEU A 197 -4.07 -6.88 8.46
N VAL A 198 -3.95 -5.56 8.60
CA VAL A 198 -3.17 -4.72 7.67
C VAL A 198 -1.66 -4.94 7.85
N PRO A 199 -0.93 -5.26 6.77
CA PRO A 199 0.53 -5.34 6.77
C PRO A 199 1.15 -3.93 6.86
N LEU A 200 1.37 -3.45 8.07
CA LEU A 200 1.94 -2.13 8.29
C LEU A 200 3.40 -2.07 7.81
N GLY A 201 3.73 -1.05 7.05
CA GLY A 201 5.11 -0.80 6.62
C GLY A 201 5.61 -1.66 5.45
N ALA A 202 4.73 -2.41 4.76
CA ALA A 202 5.12 -3.10 3.52
C ALA A 202 5.70 -2.10 2.51
N ALA A 203 6.80 -2.44 1.84
CA ALA A 203 7.46 -1.56 0.86
C ALA A 203 7.10 -1.90 -0.59
N SER A 204 6.35 -2.97 -0.82
CA SER A 204 5.90 -3.38 -2.15
C SER A 204 4.59 -4.16 -2.11
N PRO A 205 3.85 -4.21 -3.24
CA PRO A 205 2.68 -5.10 -3.37
C PRO A 205 3.01 -6.58 -3.14
N PHE A 206 4.22 -7.01 -3.52
CA PHE A 206 4.64 -8.40 -3.35
C PHE A 206 4.85 -8.77 -1.87
N GLU A 207 5.38 -7.85 -1.06
CA GLU A 207 5.46 -8.04 0.38
C GLU A 207 4.06 -8.11 1.02
N VAL A 208 3.09 -7.31 0.54
CA VAL A 208 1.69 -7.40 0.97
C VAL A 208 1.14 -8.79 0.64
N GLU A 209 1.31 -9.28 -0.59
CA GLU A 209 0.86 -10.59 -1.02
C GLU A 209 1.48 -11.71 -0.17
N ALA A 210 2.79 -11.68 0.04
CA ALA A 210 3.51 -12.64 0.88
C ALA A 210 3.01 -12.63 2.32
N TYR A 211 2.80 -11.44 2.91
CA TYR A 211 2.24 -11.29 4.25
C TYR A 211 0.83 -11.89 4.34
N LEU A 212 -0.04 -11.62 3.37
CA LEU A 212 -1.41 -12.13 3.39
C LEU A 212 -1.44 -13.66 3.27
N LEU A 213 -0.65 -14.22 2.36
CA LEU A 213 -0.57 -15.67 2.18
C LEU A 213 -0.02 -16.39 3.43
N LEU A 214 0.98 -15.82 4.07
CA LEU A 214 1.60 -16.43 5.25
C LEU A 214 0.85 -16.12 6.54
N GLY A 215 0.40 -14.88 6.74
CA GLY A 215 -0.07 -14.37 8.03
C GLY A 215 -1.58 -14.38 8.24
N LEU A 216 -2.39 -14.27 7.17
CA LEU A 216 -3.83 -14.32 7.38
C LEU A 216 -4.26 -15.61 8.08
N PRO A 217 -5.30 -15.56 8.93
CA PRO A 217 -5.91 -16.75 9.49
C PRO A 217 -6.27 -17.75 8.40
N ARG A 218 -6.12 -19.03 8.66
CA ARG A 218 -6.41 -20.11 7.70
C ARG A 218 -7.85 -20.08 7.19
N ALA A 219 -8.80 -19.66 8.03
CA ALA A 219 -10.20 -19.44 7.64
C ALA A 219 -10.37 -18.31 6.60
N LEU A 220 -9.36 -17.45 6.42
CA LEU A 220 -9.31 -16.40 5.41
C LEU A 220 -8.33 -16.71 4.26
N GLY A 221 -7.87 -17.95 4.16
CA GLY A 221 -7.02 -18.44 3.09
C GLY A 221 -5.51 -18.36 3.35
N GLY A 222 -5.05 -17.73 4.44
CA GLY A 222 -3.63 -17.67 4.80
C GLY A 222 -3.10 -18.94 5.44
N GLU A 223 -1.84 -18.95 5.84
CA GLU A 223 -1.20 -20.07 6.57
C GLU A 223 -1.31 -19.92 8.09
N GLY A 224 -1.65 -18.72 8.59
CA GLY A 224 -1.87 -18.44 10.01
C GLY A 224 -0.60 -18.27 10.83
N PHE A 225 0.54 -17.94 10.21
CA PHE A 225 1.73 -17.57 10.96
C PHE A 225 1.50 -16.25 11.71
N CYS A 226 1.75 -16.27 13.00
CA CYS A 226 1.66 -15.09 13.87
C CYS A 226 3.03 -14.40 13.98
N GLY A 227 3.01 -13.10 14.36
CA GLY A 227 4.26 -12.38 14.65
C GLY A 227 5.11 -12.10 13.41
N ILE A 228 4.47 -11.84 12.27
CA ILE A 228 5.17 -11.38 11.06
C ILE A 228 5.36 -9.87 11.15
N GLU A 229 6.61 -9.43 11.10
CA GLU A 229 7.00 -8.02 11.04
C GLU A 229 7.54 -7.71 9.64
N LEU A 230 7.23 -6.51 9.12
CA LEU A 230 7.62 -6.07 7.79
C LEU A 230 8.69 -4.99 7.85
N ASN A 231 9.61 -5.02 6.90
CA ASN A 231 10.68 -4.04 6.76
C ASN A 231 11.47 -3.80 8.06
N VAL A 232 11.86 -4.88 8.72
CA VAL A 232 12.57 -4.85 10.00
C VAL A 232 14.00 -4.37 9.80
N GLU A 233 14.36 -3.26 10.45
CA GLU A 233 15.72 -2.74 10.42
C GLU A 233 16.64 -3.61 11.29
N VAL A 234 17.71 -4.12 10.69
CA VAL A 234 18.78 -4.89 11.37
C VAL A 234 20.08 -4.10 11.34
N THR A 235 20.61 -3.79 12.53
CA THR A 235 21.94 -3.22 12.66
C THR A 235 22.99 -4.34 12.56
N LEU A 236 23.86 -4.26 11.56
CA LEU A 236 24.84 -5.31 11.25
C LEU A 236 26.04 -5.30 12.21
N SER A 237 26.54 -6.49 12.54
CA SER A 237 27.83 -6.68 13.23
C SER A 237 29.01 -6.21 12.34
N THR A 238 30.18 -6.04 12.93
CA THR A 238 31.37 -5.62 12.18
C THR A 238 31.70 -6.55 11.02
N SER A 239 31.57 -7.87 11.22
CA SER A 239 31.80 -8.87 10.16
C SER A 239 30.75 -8.79 9.04
N ALA A 240 29.48 -8.65 9.37
CA ALA A 240 28.39 -8.52 8.40
C ALA A 240 28.47 -7.19 7.62
N ARG A 241 28.92 -6.09 8.25
CA ARG A 241 29.18 -4.82 7.57
C ARG A 241 30.26 -4.93 6.49
N ALA A 242 31.29 -5.73 6.75
CA ALA A 242 32.36 -5.94 5.77
C ALA A 242 31.85 -6.63 4.49
N ILE A 243 30.79 -7.44 4.59
CA ILE A 243 30.18 -8.13 3.44
C ILE A 243 29.37 -7.13 2.58
N VAL A 244 28.49 -6.33 3.22
CA VAL A 244 27.50 -5.47 2.49
C VAL A 244 28.00 -4.06 2.26
N GLY A 245 29.00 -3.59 3.02
CA GLY A 245 29.46 -2.18 3.00
C GLY A 245 28.48 -1.18 3.63
N LYS A 246 27.48 -1.64 4.41
CA LYS A 246 26.46 -0.80 5.08
C LYS A 246 26.37 -1.17 6.55
N SER A 247 25.92 -0.22 7.37
CA SER A 247 25.71 -0.44 8.81
C SER A 247 24.35 -1.09 9.14
N ARG A 248 23.39 -1.01 8.24
CA ARG A 248 22.02 -1.48 8.42
C ARG A 248 21.48 -2.11 7.15
N VAL A 249 20.63 -3.10 7.30
CA VAL A 249 19.81 -3.70 6.24
C VAL A 249 18.37 -3.84 6.74
N TYR A 250 17.45 -4.09 5.83
CA TYR A 250 16.04 -4.31 6.15
C TYR A 250 15.65 -5.71 5.71
N ILE A 251 14.95 -6.44 6.57
CA ILE A 251 14.33 -7.73 6.25
C ILE A 251 12.91 -7.45 5.78
N ASP A 252 12.55 -7.96 4.60
CA ASP A 252 11.22 -7.71 4.02
C ASP A 252 10.10 -8.27 4.90
N LEU A 253 10.19 -9.56 5.29
CA LEU A 253 9.32 -10.18 6.29
C LEU A 253 10.16 -10.95 7.32
N LEU A 254 10.00 -10.63 8.58
CA LEU A 254 10.60 -11.38 9.68
C LEU A 254 9.51 -12.17 10.41
N LEU A 255 9.62 -13.50 10.37
CA LEU A 255 8.75 -14.42 11.10
C LEU A 255 9.46 -14.89 12.35
N SER A 256 8.77 -14.86 13.49
CA SER A 256 9.29 -15.36 14.76
C SER A 256 8.47 -16.56 15.25
N SER A 257 9.15 -17.55 15.84
CA SER A 257 8.47 -18.63 16.56
C SER A 257 7.69 -18.05 17.77
N PRO A 258 6.65 -18.74 18.27
CA PRO A 258 5.86 -18.23 19.40
C PRO A 258 6.69 -17.98 20.68
N ASP A 259 7.80 -18.69 20.86
CA ASP A 259 8.72 -18.49 21.98
C ASP A 259 9.84 -17.47 21.69
N GLY A 260 9.84 -16.87 20.50
CA GLY A 260 10.82 -15.89 20.05
C GLY A 260 12.24 -16.41 19.84
N ARG A 261 12.47 -17.72 19.95
CA ARG A 261 13.82 -18.31 19.87
C ARG A 261 14.32 -18.54 18.47
N ARG A 262 13.43 -18.69 17.50
CA ARG A 262 13.75 -18.90 16.10
C ARG A 262 13.14 -17.79 15.26
N GLN A 263 13.92 -17.34 14.29
CA GLN A 263 13.50 -16.26 13.39
C GLN A 263 13.88 -16.65 11.95
N VAL A 264 12.95 -16.46 11.05
CA VAL A 264 13.13 -16.63 9.61
C VAL A 264 12.98 -15.29 8.92
N ALA A 265 14.04 -14.86 8.24
CA ALA A 265 14.04 -13.70 7.37
C ALA A 265 13.59 -14.14 5.97
N ILE A 266 12.46 -13.63 5.50
CA ILE A 266 11.99 -13.85 4.13
C ILE A 266 12.29 -12.62 3.32
N GLU A 267 13.04 -12.78 2.23
CA GLU A 267 13.38 -11.77 1.25
C GLU A 267 12.49 -11.92 0.02
N CYS A 268 11.73 -10.89 -0.31
CA CYS A 268 10.78 -10.88 -1.41
C CYS A 268 11.45 -10.44 -2.71
N GLN A 269 11.82 -11.38 -3.58
CA GLN A 269 12.31 -11.05 -4.91
C GLN A 269 11.14 -10.76 -5.86
N GLY A 270 10.77 -9.50 -5.94
CA GLY A 270 9.85 -9.00 -6.96
C GLY A 270 10.51 -9.01 -8.34
N LYS A 271 9.69 -9.00 -9.39
CA LYS A 271 10.16 -8.92 -10.78
C LYS A 271 11.06 -7.70 -11.06
N ALA A 272 10.96 -6.63 -10.27
CA ALA A 272 11.74 -5.41 -10.43
C ALA A 272 13.18 -5.48 -9.91
N SER A 273 13.60 -6.55 -9.23
CA SER A 273 14.93 -6.64 -8.60
C SER A 273 16.06 -7.05 -9.53
N HIS A 274 15.79 -7.44 -10.79
CA HIS A 274 16.79 -7.99 -11.71
C HIS A 274 17.31 -7.02 -12.78
N GLY A 275 16.89 -5.73 -12.76
CA GLY A 275 17.11 -4.79 -13.87
C GLY A 275 18.50 -4.20 -14.01
N ARG A 276 19.43 -4.37 -13.06
CA ARG A 276 20.79 -3.86 -13.17
C ARG A 276 21.83 -4.95 -12.91
N ALA A 277 22.84 -5.04 -13.79
CA ALA A 277 24.01 -5.85 -13.52
C ALA A 277 24.65 -5.37 -12.19
N GLY A 278 24.57 -6.19 -11.13
CA GLY A 278 25.05 -5.86 -9.78
C GLY A 278 23.96 -5.89 -8.69
N ASP A 279 22.69 -5.83 -9.00
CA ASP A 279 21.65 -5.92 -7.98
C ASP A 279 21.56 -7.34 -7.38
N GLY A 280 21.74 -8.38 -8.21
CA GLY A 280 21.80 -9.76 -7.72
C GLY A 280 23.00 -10.05 -6.81
N LEU A 281 24.15 -9.38 -7.03
CA LEU A 281 25.30 -9.48 -6.12
C LEU A 281 24.99 -8.80 -4.78
N ARG A 282 24.36 -7.64 -4.80
CA ARG A 282 23.95 -6.92 -3.58
C ARG A 282 22.91 -7.68 -2.76
N ASP A 283 22.00 -8.38 -3.44
CA ASP A 283 21.01 -9.23 -2.77
C ASP A 283 21.70 -10.46 -2.15
N ALA A 284 22.67 -11.09 -2.84
CA ALA A 284 23.46 -12.20 -2.30
C ALA A 284 24.31 -11.76 -1.09
N ASP A 285 24.94 -10.58 -1.16
CA ASP A 285 25.70 -10.01 -0.05
C ASP A 285 24.81 -9.74 1.17
N ARG A 286 23.59 -9.21 0.95
CA ARG A 286 22.61 -8.98 2.01
C ARG A 286 22.17 -10.27 2.68
N MET A 287 21.85 -11.31 1.90
CA MET A 287 21.50 -12.63 2.42
C MET A 287 22.65 -13.22 3.25
N THR A 288 23.89 -13.16 2.72
CA THR A 288 25.07 -13.65 3.42
C THR A 288 25.30 -12.91 4.74
N ALA A 289 25.11 -11.60 4.77
CA ALA A 289 25.23 -10.81 5.98
C ALA A 289 24.17 -11.18 7.03
N LEU A 290 22.92 -11.39 6.62
CA LEU A 290 21.85 -11.84 7.53
C LEU A 290 22.14 -13.25 8.07
N GLN A 291 22.61 -14.17 7.24
CA GLN A 291 23.05 -15.52 7.67
C GLN A 291 24.21 -15.44 8.66
N ALA A 292 25.19 -14.55 8.41
CA ALA A 292 26.30 -14.31 9.34
C ALA A 292 25.85 -13.70 10.69
N MET A 293 24.67 -13.08 10.72
CA MET A 293 23.99 -12.59 11.92
C MET A 293 23.17 -13.67 12.65
N GLY A 294 23.05 -14.86 12.07
CA GLY A 294 22.33 -16.00 12.65
C GLY A 294 20.86 -16.14 12.21
N TYR A 295 20.41 -15.37 11.23
CA TYR A 295 19.07 -15.53 10.67
C TYR A 295 19.02 -16.74 9.72
N ASP A 296 17.95 -17.53 9.80
CA ASP A 296 17.54 -18.39 8.72
C ASP A 296 16.95 -17.54 7.60
N VAL A 297 17.55 -17.55 6.42
CA VAL A 297 17.13 -16.67 5.29
C VAL A 297 16.48 -17.50 4.21
N LEU A 298 15.28 -17.08 3.77
CA LEU A 298 14.51 -17.70 2.70
C LEU A 298 14.19 -16.66 1.63
N LEU A 299 14.45 -17.01 0.38
CA LEU A 299 14.08 -16.19 -0.77
C LEU A 299 12.70 -16.59 -1.27
N LEU A 300 11.80 -15.61 -1.45
CA LEU A 300 10.46 -15.81 -1.96
C LEU A 300 10.29 -15.08 -3.29
N THR A 301 9.81 -15.79 -4.30
CA THR A 301 9.58 -15.26 -5.65
C THR A 301 8.11 -15.37 -6.05
N HIS A 302 7.65 -14.53 -6.98
CA HIS A 302 6.29 -14.65 -7.56
C HIS A 302 6.02 -16.04 -8.14
N ARG A 303 7.00 -16.67 -8.77
CA ARG A 303 6.86 -18.01 -9.31
C ARG A 303 6.56 -19.06 -8.24
N GLN A 304 7.07 -18.86 -7.02
CA GLN A 304 6.85 -19.78 -5.91
C GLN A 304 5.48 -19.61 -5.29
N ILE A 305 4.99 -18.39 -5.17
CA ILE A 305 3.66 -18.14 -4.59
C ILE A 305 2.52 -18.38 -5.59
N SER A 306 2.77 -18.27 -6.90
CA SER A 306 1.78 -18.52 -7.95
C SER A 306 1.56 -20.02 -8.24
N ASP A 307 2.36 -20.91 -7.66
CA ASP A 307 2.25 -22.35 -7.81
C ASP A 307 1.99 -22.99 -6.46
N GLU A 308 0.81 -23.58 -6.28
CA GLU A 308 0.36 -24.15 -4.99
C GLU A 308 1.36 -25.18 -4.43
N GLY A 309 1.90 -26.04 -5.28
CA GLY A 309 2.85 -27.07 -4.85
C GLY A 309 4.16 -26.47 -4.34
N ARG A 310 4.67 -25.43 -5.02
CA ARG A 310 5.88 -24.71 -4.60
C ARG A 310 5.63 -23.90 -3.35
N PHE A 311 4.51 -23.18 -3.27
CA PHE A 311 4.16 -22.42 -2.08
C PHE A 311 4.04 -23.34 -0.86
N ARG A 312 3.35 -24.48 -0.98
CA ARG A 312 3.29 -25.50 0.07
C ARG A 312 4.67 -26.01 0.51
N ALA A 313 5.61 -26.19 -0.42
CA ALA A 313 6.98 -26.55 -0.07
C ALA A 313 7.70 -25.45 0.72
N ILE A 314 7.48 -24.18 0.37
CA ILE A 314 7.98 -23.01 1.11
C ILE A 314 7.41 -23.00 2.53
N VAL A 315 6.08 -23.15 2.69
CA VAL A 315 5.43 -23.19 4.00
C VAL A 315 6.03 -24.30 4.88
N LYS A 316 6.22 -25.50 4.31
CA LYS A 316 6.88 -26.61 5.03
C LYS A 316 8.32 -26.28 5.44
N ALA A 317 9.06 -25.53 4.61
CA ALA A 317 10.41 -25.07 4.96
C ALA A 317 10.37 -24.06 6.11
N VAL A 318 9.47 -23.07 6.06
CA VAL A 318 9.26 -22.10 7.13
C VAL A 318 8.88 -22.79 8.44
N CYS A 319 7.93 -23.75 8.41
CA CYS A 319 7.58 -24.53 9.61
C CYS A 319 8.79 -25.22 10.22
N ARG A 320 9.66 -25.86 9.42
CA ARG A 320 10.88 -26.52 9.92
C ARG A 320 11.87 -25.52 10.54
N MET A 321 12.06 -24.35 9.91
CA MET A 321 12.95 -23.33 10.42
C MET A 321 12.45 -22.75 11.75
N LEU A 322 11.13 -22.58 11.90
CA LEU A 322 10.49 -22.09 13.12
C LEU A 322 10.24 -23.16 14.18
N ASP A 323 10.58 -24.43 13.91
CA ASP A 323 10.24 -25.58 14.76
C ASP A 323 8.73 -25.71 15.04
N ALA A 324 7.94 -25.41 14.00
CA ALA A 324 6.48 -25.45 14.04
C ALA A 324 5.95 -26.67 13.26
N GLU A 325 4.81 -27.19 13.72
CA GLU A 325 4.16 -28.32 13.04
C GLU A 325 3.45 -27.81 11.77
N TYR A 326 3.75 -28.48 10.64
CA TYR A 326 2.99 -28.25 9.41
C TYR A 326 1.66 -29.00 9.45
N ARG A 327 0.57 -28.31 9.09
CA ARG A 327 -0.76 -28.91 8.94
C ARG A 327 -1.31 -28.56 7.56
N ASP A 328 -1.77 -29.57 6.82
CA ASP A 328 -2.46 -29.33 5.55
C ASP A 328 -3.76 -28.52 5.76
N LYS A 329 -4.13 -27.69 4.79
CA LYS A 329 -5.39 -26.96 4.80
C LYS A 329 -6.57 -27.93 4.64
N SER A 330 -7.63 -27.70 5.39
CA SER A 330 -8.92 -28.40 5.18
C SER A 330 -9.57 -27.95 3.87
N SER A 331 -10.58 -28.70 3.40
CA SER A 331 -11.32 -28.35 2.19
C SER A 331 -12.01 -26.97 2.26
N ASP A 332 -12.40 -26.52 3.46
CA ASP A 332 -13.01 -25.21 3.67
C ASP A 332 -11.95 -24.09 3.64
N GLU A 333 -10.77 -24.32 4.23
CA GLU A 333 -9.62 -23.41 4.19
C GLU A 333 -9.09 -23.25 2.76
N GLN A 334 -9.08 -24.32 1.94
CA GLN A 334 -8.72 -24.27 0.52
C GLN A 334 -9.71 -23.45 -0.31
N ARG A 335 -11.01 -23.54 -0.01
CA ARG A 335 -12.04 -22.71 -0.69
C ARG A 335 -11.88 -21.23 -0.36
N ALA A 336 -11.51 -20.89 0.85
CA ALA A 336 -11.27 -19.50 1.25
C ALA A 336 -10.07 -18.85 0.51
N GLU A 337 -9.08 -19.65 0.12
CA GLU A 337 -7.91 -19.18 -0.66
C GLU A 337 -8.28 -18.79 -2.10
N THR A 338 -9.36 -19.34 -2.63
CA THR A 338 -9.80 -19.13 -4.03
C THR A 338 -10.75 -17.91 -4.18
N LEU A 339 -11.24 -17.35 -3.08
CA LEU A 339 -12.15 -16.19 -3.03
C LEU A 339 -11.41 -14.88 -2.80
#